data_fbc4cc740f2766c8f4cfab15adc5dab8
#
_entry.id   fbc4cc740f2766c8f4cfab15adc5dab8
#
_cell.length_a   1.000
_cell.length_b   1.000
_cell.length_c   1.000
_cell.angle_alpha   90.00
_cell.angle_beta   90.00
_cell.angle_gamma   90.00
#
_symmetry.space_group_name_H-M   'P 1'
#
loop_
_entity.id
_entity.type
_entity.pdbx_description
1 polymer ?
#
loop_
_entity_poly.entity_id
_entity_poly.type
_entity_poly.pdbx_seq_one_letter_code
_entity_poly.pdbx_strand_id
1 'polypeptide(L)'
;MSSVWVISLILAELLPPARPGVVPRSLAILDEHDRHQNLGTAGEPTLLVPIFTRCTGSCPLTAVALKQASPGASADFRVVLLSFDPKDVAADLRRFRQRLDLPSEWLVVRSIDAAATRELFDDLDFRVMNSGSGFNHADQTFVLSPNGLWAATLSGPPSKEELSSAHRRALAVDDRTAPRRLGAWLIRPEAWIVLACAGFGVSLAAVMLLARRDKAGSTAPQ
;
A
#
# COMPACT_ATOMS: atom_id res chain seq x y z
N MET A 1 24.23 15.39 29.60
CA MET A 1 23.09 14.46 29.61
C MET A 1 22.19 14.71 28.38
N SER A 2 22.66 14.62 27.14
CA SER A 2 21.79 14.99 25.99
C SER A 2 22.01 14.17 24.71
N SER A 3 23.04 13.33 24.63
CA SER A 3 23.32 12.62 23.36
C SER A 3 22.59 11.30 23.17
N VAL A 4 22.13 10.66 24.26
CA VAL A 4 21.47 9.34 24.20
C VAL A 4 20.03 9.45 23.68
N TRP A 5 19.35 10.55 23.98
CA TRP A 5 17.96 10.76 23.53
C TRP A 5 17.82 11.02 22.02
N VAL A 6 18.81 11.69 21.42
CA VAL A 6 18.82 11.98 19.99
C VAL A 6 19.03 10.71 19.17
N ILE A 7 19.88 9.81 19.64
CA ILE A 7 20.16 8.52 18.97
C ILE A 7 18.92 7.60 19.04
N SER A 8 18.17 7.61 20.16
CA SER A 8 16.95 6.81 20.31
C SER A 8 15.83 7.27 19.35
N LEU A 9 15.68 8.57 19.14
CA LEU A 9 14.69 9.12 18.19
C LEU A 9 15.05 8.79 16.73
N ILE A 10 16.31 8.84 16.36
CA ILE A 10 16.76 8.51 15.00
C ILE A 10 16.64 7.01 14.72
N LEU A 11 16.86 6.15 15.73
CA LEU A 11 16.69 4.70 15.59
C LEU A 11 15.21 4.28 15.47
N ALA A 12 14.28 5.01 16.07
CA ALA A 12 12.86 4.72 15.96
C ALA A 12 12.31 5.01 14.54
N GLU A 13 12.89 5.99 13.82
CA GLU A 13 12.54 6.26 12.41
C GLU A 13 13.20 5.28 11.42
N LEU A 14 14.25 4.58 11.83
CA LEU A 14 15.00 3.62 11.00
C LEU A 14 14.48 2.18 11.11
N LEU A 15 13.62 1.88 12.09
CA LEU A 15 13.02 0.56 12.20
C LEU A 15 11.89 0.45 11.14
N PRO A 16 12.00 -0.50 10.20
CA PRO A 16 10.89 -0.78 9.30
C PRO A 16 9.67 -1.21 10.14
N PRO A 17 8.44 -0.91 9.69
CA PRO A 17 7.25 -1.44 10.35
C PRO A 17 7.41 -2.95 10.53
N ALA A 18 6.96 -3.47 11.67
CA ALA A 18 7.21 -4.84 12.12
C ALA A 18 6.75 -5.94 11.13
N ARG A 19 6.02 -5.56 10.08
CA ARG A 19 5.67 -6.42 8.94
C ARG A 19 5.94 -5.66 7.65
N PRO A 20 6.93 -6.09 6.83
CA PRO A 20 7.12 -5.50 5.51
C PRO A 20 5.89 -5.81 4.65
N GLY A 21 5.23 -4.75 4.23
CA GLY A 21 4.22 -4.64 3.20
C GLY A 21 3.45 -5.92 2.87
N VAL A 22 2.40 -6.21 3.62
CA VAL A 22 1.36 -7.11 3.13
C VAL A 22 0.71 -6.39 1.97
N VAL A 23 0.79 -6.95 0.77
CA VAL A 23 0.04 -6.44 -0.38
C VAL A 23 -1.43 -6.74 -0.11
N PRO A 24 -2.31 -5.73 0.10
CA PRO A 24 -3.72 -6.00 0.24
C PRO A 24 -4.20 -6.76 -0.98
N ARG A 25 -4.88 -7.88 -0.76
CA ARG A 25 -5.49 -8.63 -1.85
C ARG A 25 -6.45 -7.73 -2.59
N SER A 26 -6.52 -7.90 -3.89
CA SER A 26 -7.55 -7.27 -4.69
C SER A 26 -8.92 -7.71 -4.18
N LEU A 27 -9.67 -6.76 -3.59
CA LEU A 27 -11.01 -6.99 -3.05
C LEU A 27 -12.05 -6.41 -4.00
N ALA A 28 -12.97 -7.26 -4.46
CA ALA A 28 -14.11 -6.79 -5.23
C ALA A 28 -15.10 -6.05 -4.32
N ILE A 29 -15.41 -4.82 -4.69
CA ILE A 29 -16.27 -3.92 -3.92
C ILE A 29 -17.39 -3.36 -4.77
N LEU A 30 -18.48 -2.95 -4.11
CA LEU A 30 -19.58 -2.19 -4.71
C LEU A 30 -19.65 -0.81 -4.08
N ASP A 31 -19.80 0.20 -4.91
CA ASP A 31 -20.04 1.56 -4.41
C ASP A 31 -21.53 1.78 -4.03
N GLU A 32 -21.85 2.98 -3.63
CA GLU A 32 -23.21 3.39 -3.24
C GLU A 32 -24.22 3.40 -4.40
N HIS A 33 -23.78 3.12 -5.61
CA HIS A 33 -24.62 2.96 -6.82
C HIS A 33 -24.60 1.52 -7.35
N ASP A 34 -24.12 0.56 -6.54
CA ASP A 34 -23.92 -0.84 -6.90
C ASP A 34 -23.01 -1.06 -8.12
N ARG A 35 -22.12 -0.11 -8.40
CA ARG A 35 -21.11 -0.26 -9.45
C ARG A 35 -19.94 -1.08 -8.90
N HIS A 36 -19.56 -2.10 -9.67
CA HIS A 36 -18.41 -2.94 -9.36
C HIS A 36 -17.11 -2.15 -9.50
N GLN A 37 -16.28 -2.25 -8.49
CA GLN A 37 -14.93 -1.73 -8.46
C GLN A 37 -13.99 -2.73 -7.80
N ASN A 38 -12.70 -2.45 -7.86
CA ASN A 38 -11.69 -3.23 -7.17
C ASN A 38 -10.90 -2.32 -6.24
N LEU A 39 -10.72 -2.74 -4.99
CA LEU A 39 -9.93 -1.99 -4.04
C LEU A 39 -8.47 -1.84 -4.50
N GLY A 40 -7.90 -2.83 -5.14
CA GLY A 40 -6.58 -2.93 -5.76
C GLY A 40 -5.62 -1.73 -5.69
N THR A 41 -4.54 -1.81 -6.44
CA THR A 41 -3.55 -0.72 -6.56
C THR A 41 -4.15 0.46 -7.33
N ALA A 42 -4.11 1.66 -6.75
CA ALA A 42 -4.69 2.85 -7.34
C ALA A 42 -3.69 3.71 -8.11
N GLY A 43 -2.38 3.42 -8.01
CA GLY A 43 -1.33 4.30 -8.54
C GLY A 43 -1.09 5.56 -7.69
N GLU A 44 -1.85 5.70 -6.61
CA GLU A 44 -1.77 6.80 -5.64
C GLU A 44 -1.93 6.26 -4.22
N PRO A 45 -1.38 6.94 -3.20
CA PRO A 45 -1.56 6.55 -1.80
C PRO A 45 -3.05 6.49 -1.44
N THR A 46 -3.45 5.47 -0.67
CA THR A 46 -4.85 5.26 -0.30
C THR A 46 -5.02 5.27 1.20
N LEU A 47 -6.03 6.01 1.69
CA LEU A 47 -6.55 5.88 3.05
C LEU A 47 -7.71 4.91 3.04
N LEU A 48 -7.51 3.75 3.64
CA LEU A 48 -8.55 2.74 3.83
C LEU A 48 -9.13 2.87 5.24
N VAL A 49 -10.39 3.26 5.32
CA VAL A 49 -11.12 3.48 6.58
C VAL A 49 -12.18 2.40 6.73
N PRO A 50 -11.99 1.42 7.63
CA PRO A 50 -13.05 0.47 7.95
C PRO A 50 -14.22 1.18 8.64
N ILE A 51 -15.43 0.94 8.16
CA ILE A 51 -16.65 1.51 8.73
C ILE A 51 -17.76 0.47 8.80
N PHE A 52 -18.84 0.80 9.53
CA PHE A 52 -20.16 0.24 9.29
C PHE A 52 -21.20 1.36 9.36
N THR A 53 -22.18 1.36 8.48
CA THR A 53 -23.02 2.54 8.23
C THR A 53 -23.88 2.94 9.41
N ARG A 54 -24.21 1.99 10.30
CA ARG A 54 -25.01 2.20 11.53
C ARG A 54 -24.17 2.60 12.73
N CYS A 55 -22.86 2.78 12.56
CA CYS A 55 -22.01 3.30 13.62
C CYS A 55 -22.47 4.69 14.06
N THR A 56 -22.62 4.87 15.36
CA THR A 56 -22.93 6.16 15.99
C THR A 56 -21.74 6.73 16.78
N GLY A 57 -20.62 6.01 16.81
CA GLY A 57 -19.41 6.32 17.57
C GLY A 57 -18.28 6.85 16.71
N SER A 58 -17.18 6.08 16.63
CA SER A 58 -15.91 6.50 16.03
C SER A 58 -15.97 6.69 14.51
N CYS A 59 -16.67 5.84 13.74
CA CYS A 59 -16.67 5.94 12.28
C CYS A 59 -17.06 7.34 11.75
N PRO A 60 -18.18 7.97 12.20
CA PRO A 60 -18.50 9.34 11.79
C PRO A 60 -17.44 10.35 12.24
N LEU A 61 -16.87 10.20 13.44
CA LEU A 61 -15.85 11.12 13.95
C LEU A 61 -14.59 11.09 13.10
N THR A 62 -14.11 9.89 12.77
CA THR A 62 -12.94 9.69 11.90
C THR A 62 -13.18 10.25 10.49
N ALA A 63 -14.35 9.99 9.89
CA ALA A 63 -14.70 10.52 8.57
C ALA A 63 -14.76 12.06 8.57
N VAL A 64 -15.36 12.68 9.60
CA VAL A 64 -15.41 14.15 9.73
C VAL A 64 -14.02 14.74 9.97
N ALA A 65 -13.19 14.12 10.81
CA ALA A 65 -11.83 14.57 11.05
C ALA A 65 -10.97 14.50 9.78
N LEU A 66 -11.06 13.41 9.02
CA LEU A 66 -10.43 13.29 7.71
C LEU A 66 -10.87 14.42 6.78
N LYS A 67 -12.18 14.71 6.69
CA LYS A 67 -12.71 15.83 5.89
C LYS A 67 -12.15 17.17 6.33
N GLN A 68 -12.03 17.42 7.63
CA GLN A 68 -11.49 18.68 8.19
C GLN A 68 -9.97 18.80 8.00
N ALA A 69 -9.24 17.71 8.12
CA ALA A 69 -7.79 17.69 7.93
C ALA A 69 -7.39 17.78 6.45
N SER A 70 -8.34 17.55 5.55
CA SER A 70 -8.15 17.38 4.12
C SER A 70 -8.24 18.62 3.21
N PRO A 71 -8.55 19.87 3.62
CA PRO A 71 -8.45 20.97 2.65
C PRO A 71 -7.01 21.10 2.14
N GLY A 72 -6.70 20.39 1.06
CA GLY A 72 -5.37 20.28 0.45
C GLY A 72 -4.63 18.96 0.66
N ALA A 73 -4.90 18.17 1.69
CA ALA A 73 -4.22 16.89 1.93
C ALA A 73 -4.98 15.67 1.38
N SER A 74 -6.28 15.78 1.09
CA SER A 74 -7.00 14.72 0.37
C SER A 74 -6.70 14.70 -1.13
N ALA A 75 -6.14 15.79 -1.67
CA ALA A 75 -5.61 15.75 -3.02
C ALA A 75 -4.45 14.76 -3.18
N ASP A 76 -3.83 14.36 -2.07
CA ASP A 76 -2.68 13.47 -2.03
C ASP A 76 -3.06 12.00 -1.77
N PHE A 77 -4.34 11.72 -1.47
CA PHE A 77 -4.81 10.38 -1.14
C PHE A 77 -6.13 10.04 -1.83
N ARG A 78 -6.23 8.83 -2.34
CA ARG A 78 -7.52 8.19 -2.57
C ARG A 78 -8.14 7.79 -1.23
N VAL A 79 -9.33 8.28 -0.90
CA VAL A 79 -10.02 7.93 0.37
C VAL A 79 -11.09 6.89 0.10
N VAL A 80 -10.98 5.75 0.79
CA VAL A 80 -11.91 4.61 0.68
C VAL A 80 -12.48 4.28 2.06
N LEU A 81 -13.78 4.52 2.25
CA LEU A 81 -14.53 4.08 3.42
C LEU A 81 -15.16 2.72 3.09
N LEU A 82 -14.58 1.65 3.64
CA LEU A 82 -15.00 0.27 3.39
C LEU A 82 -15.91 -0.23 4.49
N SER A 83 -17.20 -0.42 4.17
CA SER A 83 -18.11 -1.10 5.09
C SER A 83 -17.79 -2.58 5.17
N PHE A 84 -17.61 -3.04 6.43
CA PHE A 84 -17.42 -4.44 6.78
C PHE A 84 -18.69 -5.11 7.32
N ASP A 85 -19.79 -4.37 7.49
CA ASP A 85 -21.07 -4.94 7.88
C ASP A 85 -21.71 -5.65 6.66
N PRO A 86 -21.89 -6.98 6.69
CA PRO A 86 -22.48 -7.69 5.56
C PRO A 86 -23.96 -7.33 5.32
N LYS A 87 -24.57 -6.60 6.26
CA LYS A 87 -25.96 -6.14 6.14
C LYS A 87 -26.08 -4.78 5.44
N ASP A 88 -24.97 -4.06 5.27
CA ASP A 88 -25.01 -2.76 4.60
C ASP A 88 -25.28 -2.95 3.10
N VAL A 89 -26.21 -2.18 2.59
CA VAL A 89 -26.58 -2.13 1.17
C VAL A 89 -26.28 -0.73 0.59
N ALA A 90 -26.35 -0.58 -0.72
CA ALA A 90 -26.06 0.69 -1.41
C ALA A 90 -26.84 1.88 -0.82
N ALA A 91 -28.10 1.68 -0.41
CA ALA A 91 -28.90 2.73 0.23
C ALA A 91 -28.34 3.18 1.58
N ASP A 92 -27.70 2.28 2.34
CA ASP A 92 -27.07 2.60 3.62
C ASP A 92 -25.81 3.43 3.39
N LEU A 93 -25.00 3.08 2.40
CA LEU A 93 -23.81 3.82 2.00
C LEU A 93 -24.18 5.24 1.56
N ARG A 94 -25.24 5.42 0.74
CA ARG A 94 -25.74 6.73 0.35
C ARG A 94 -26.18 7.56 1.56
N ARG A 95 -26.93 6.98 2.49
CA ARG A 95 -27.36 7.66 3.72
C ARG A 95 -26.16 8.06 4.59
N PHE A 96 -25.15 7.20 4.68
CA PHE A 96 -23.93 7.50 5.42
C PHE A 96 -23.20 8.69 4.81
N ARG A 97 -22.97 8.69 3.47
CA ARG A 97 -22.40 9.84 2.76
C ARG A 97 -23.18 11.13 3.00
N GLN A 98 -24.48 11.11 2.80
CA GLN A 98 -25.35 12.27 2.92
C GLN A 98 -25.36 12.84 4.37
N ARG A 99 -25.45 11.96 5.37
CA ARG A 99 -25.47 12.36 6.78
C ARG A 99 -24.20 13.09 7.19
N LEU A 100 -23.05 12.71 6.64
CA LEU A 100 -21.74 13.28 6.97
C LEU A 100 -21.27 14.32 5.95
N ASP A 101 -22.05 14.56 4.90
CA ASP A 101 -21.70 15.45 3.80
C ASP A 101 -20.28 15.15 3.28
N LEU A 102 -20.03 13.87 2.93
CA LEU A 102 -18.72 13.42 2.48
C LEU A 102 -18.43 13.91 1.06
N PRO A 103 -17.16 14.25 0.76
CA PRO A 103 -16.72 14.64 -0.57
C PRO A 103 -17.11 13.61 -1.64
N SER A 104 -17.49 14.08 -2.83
CA SER A 104 -17.93 13.22 -3.93
C SER A 104 -16.84 12.31 -4.47
N GLU A 105 -15.58 12.74 -4.37
CA GLU A 105 -14.38 12.00 -4.78
C GLU A 105 -14.02 10.85 -3.84
N TRP A 106 -14.56 10.85 -2.62
CA TRP A 106 -14.33 9.75 -1.68
C TRP A 106 -15.19 8.56 -2.07
N LEU A 107 -14.62 7.36 -1.94
CA LEU A 107 -15.34 6.12 -2.19
C LEU A 107 -15.97 5.61 -0.91
N VAL A 108 -17.29 5.47 -0.89
CA VAL A 108 -18.04 4.78 0.17
C VAL A 108 -18.51 3.46 -0.42
N VAL A 109 -17.93 2.36 0.07
CA VAL A 109 -18.05 1.05 -0.58
C VAL A 109 -18.34 -0.06 0.42
N ARG A 110 -18.84 -1.17 -0.08
CA ARG A 110 -18.99 -2.43 0.65
C ARG A 110 -18.31 -3.56 -0.11
N SER A 111 -17.84 -4.56 0.59
CA SER A 111 -17.38 -5.79 -0.04
C SER A 111 -18.56 -6.64 -0.48
N ILE A 112 -18.38 -7.41 -1.54
CA ILE A 112 -19.30 -8.46 -1.98
C ILE A 112 -18.89 -9.85 -1.46
N ASP A 113 -17.72 -9.94 -0.84
CA ASP A 113 -17.16 -11.17 -0.30
C ASP A 113 -16.70 -10.95 1.16
N ALA A 114 -17.49 -11.47 2.10
CA ALA A 114 -17.19 -11.36 3.52
C ALA A 114 -15.94 -12.16 3.94
N ALA A 115 -15.59 -13.24 3.23
CA ALA A 115 -14.39 -14.01 3.51
C ALA A 115 -13.15 -13.23 3.08
N ALA A 116 -13.14 -12.68 1.87
CA ALA A 116 -12.05 -11.85 1.37
C ALA A 116 -11.87 -10.57 2.21
N THR A 117 -12.97 -9.98 2.72
CA THR A 117 -12.90 -8.82 3.64
C THR A 117 -12.21 -9.21 4.95
N ARG A 118 -12.55 -10.39 5.49
CA ARG A 118 -11.93 -10.88 6.73
C ARG A 118 -10.44 -11.13 6.52
N GLU A 119 -10.05 -11.77 5.42
CA GLU A 119 -8.65 -11.98 5.07
C GLU A 119 -7.88 -10.66 4.94
N LEU A 120 -8.47 -9.65 4.29
CA LEU A 120 -7.88 -8.32 4.21
C LEU A 120 -7.65 -7.72 5.60
N PHE A 121 -8.63 -7.81 6.49
CA PHE A 121 -8.52 -7.27 7.84
C PHE A 121 -7.54 -8.05 8.71
N ASP A 122 -7.46 -9.37 8.54
CA ASP A 122 -6.44 -10.18 9.20
C ASP A 122 -5.02 -9.78 8.73
N ASP A 123 -4.84 -9.52 7.44
CA ASP A 123 -3.59 -9.02 6.87
C ASP A 123 -3.19 -7.63 7.40
N LEU A 124 -4.17 -6.79 7.71
CA LEU A 124 -3.98 -5.46 8.30
C LEU A 124 -3.96 -5.47 9.85
N ASP A 125 -4.06 -6.64 10.48
CA ASP A 125 -4.19 -6.81 11.94
C ASP A 125 -5.39 -6.03 12.53
N PHE A 126 -6.48 -5.93 11.76
CA PHE A 126 -7.71 -5.27 12.17
C PHE A 126 -8.72 -6.27 12.71
N ARG A 127 -9.06 -6.14 14.00
CA ARG A 127 -9.96 -7.05 14.68
C ARG A 127 -11.35 -6.44 14.85
N VAL A 128 -12.37 -7.18 14.41
CA VAL A 128 -13.77 -6.82 14.54
C VAL A 128 -14.48 -7.86 15.40
N MET A 129 -15.12 -7.41 16.47
CA MET A 129 -15.92 -8.27 17.36
C MET A 129 -17.39 -7.86 17.27
N ASN A 130 -18.29 -8.83 17.08
CA ASN A 130 -19.71 -8.59 17.14
C ASN A 130 -20.14 -8.38 18.60
N SER A 131 -20.81 -7.26 18.89
CA SER A 131 -21.29 -6.88 20.24
C SER A 131 -22.81 -7.03 20.39
N GLY A 132 -23.49 -7.75 19.51
CA GLY A 132 -24.94 -7.94 19.53
C GLY A 132 -25.74 -6.79 18.90
N SER A 133 -25.50 -5.55 19.35
CA SER A 133 -26.14 -4.35 18.79
C SER A 133 -25.30 -3.66 17.70
N GLY A 134 -24.08 -4.11 17.48
CA GLY A 134 -23.13 -3.52 16.52
C GLY A 134 -21.80 -4.25 16.55
N PHE A 135 -20.74 -3.49 16.30
CA PHE A 135 -19.38 -4.01 16.26
C PHE A 135 -18.48 -3.23 17.21
N ASN A 136 -17.58 -3.95 17.86
CA ASN A 136 -16.48 -3.36 18.62
C ASN A 136 -15.17 -3.60 17.85
N HIS A 137 -14.44 -2.53 17.57
CA HIS A 137 -13.17 -2.54 16.85
C HIS A 137 -12.31 -1.34 17.26
N ALA A 138 -11.02 -1.42 17.01
CA ALA A 138 -10.14 -0.27 17.16
C ALA A 138 -10.46 0.79 16.11
N ASP A 139 -10.37 2.07 16.47
CA ASP A 139 -10.53 3.18 15.52
C ASP A 139 -9.20 3.36 14.76
N GLN A 140 -9.14 2.80 13.57
CA GLN A 140 -7.94 2.74 12.75
C GLN A 140 -8.23 3.14 11.31
N THR A 141 -7.29 3.90 10.75
CA THR A 141 -7.21 4.21 9.31
C THR A 141 -5.92 3.63 8.76
N PHE A 142 -6.01 2.80 7.74
CA PHE A 142 -4.85 2.18 7.11
C PHE A 142 -4.37 3.03 5.94
N VAL A 143 -3.06 3.24 5.90
CA VAL A 143 -2.39 3.99 4.83
C VAL A 143 -1.72 2.98 3.91
N LEU A 144 -2.14 2.97 2.66
CA LEU A 144 -1.59 2.10 1.63
C LEU A 144 -0.76 2.93 0.66
N SER A 145 0.34 2.38 0.20
CA SER A 145 1.17 2.97 -0.85
C SER A 145 0.49 2.93 -2.22
N PRO A 146 1.00 3.63 -3.24
CA PRO A 146 0.51 3.55 -4.63
C PRO A 146 0.42 2.12 -5.17
N ASN A 147 1.30 1.24 -4.73
CA ASN A 147 1.30 -0.19 -5.09
C ASN A 147 0.47 -1.06 -4.13
N GLY A 148 -0.32 -0.45 -3.24
CA GLY A 148 -1.20 -1.15 -2.31
C GLY A 148 -0.48 -1.81 -1.13
N LEU A 149 0.76 -1.44 -0.82
CA LEU A 149 1.47 -1.96 0.35
C LEU A 149 1.02 -1.20 1.61
N TRP A 150 0.86 -1.91 2.71
CA TRP A 150 0.56 -1.29 4.00
C TRP A 150 1.76 -0.48 4.49
N ALA A 151 1.60 0.83 4.58
CA ALA A 151 2.66 1.78 4.90
C ALA A 151 2.57 2.29 6.35
N ALA A 152 1.36 2.49 6.87
CA ALA A 152 1.13 2.97 8.23
C ALA A 152 -0.30 2.68 8.69
N THR A 153 -0.51 2.76 10.01
CA THR A 153 -1.84 2.82 10.64
C THR A 153 -1.94 4.10 11.45
N LEU A 154 -3.04 4.82 11.28
CA LEU A 154 -3.41 5.97 12.10
C LEU A 154 -4.48 5.53 13.09
N SER A 155 -4.36 5.90 14.35
CA SER A 155 -5.29 5.55 15.42
C SER A 155 -6.12 6.77 15.83
N GLY A 156 -7.43 6.61 15.85
CA GLY A 156 -8.36 7.70 16.11
C GLY A 156 -8.51 8.70 14.97
N PRO A 157 -9.18 9.84 15.21
CA PRO A 157 -9.36 10.92 14.24
C PRO A 157 -7.99 11.54 13.87
N PRO A 158 -7.53 11.44 12.60
CA PRO A 158 -6.19 11.87 12.24
C PRO A 158 -6.09 13.40 12.12
N SER A 159 -4.95 13.94 12.52
CA SER A 159 -4.56 15.33 12.30
C SER A 159 -3.95 15.53 10.90
N LYS A 160 -3.84 16.81 10.48
CA LYS A 160 -3.20 17.17 9.21
C LYS A 160 -1.71 16.76 9.16
N GLU A 161 -1.02 16.89 10.28
CA GLU A 161 0.40 16.54 10.44
C GLU A 161 0.61 15.03 10.30
N GLU A 162 -0.27 14.23 10.92
CA GLU A 162 -0.26 12.77 10.80
C GLU A 162 -0.50 12.33 9.36
N LEU A 163 -1.48 12.93 8.67
CA LEU A 163 -1.74 12.65 7.25
C LEU A 163 -0.54 12.99 6.37
N SER A 164 0.09 14.15 6.57
CA SER A 164 1.28 14.55 5.82
C SER A 164 2.46 13.59 6.07
N SER A 165 2.65 13.14 7.31
CA SER A 165 3.67 12.14 7.64
C SER A 165 3.36 10.78 7.02
N ALA A 166 2.10 10.36 7.06
CA ALA A 166 1.64 9.10 6.48
C ALA A 166 1.79 9.07 4.97
N HIS A 167 1.52 10.18 4.27
CA HIS A 167 1.74 10.33 2.83
C HIS A 167 3.20 10.08 2.45
N ARG A 168 4.14 10.75 3.15
CA ARG A 168 5.57 10.52 2.92
C ARG A 168 5.98 9.07 3.15
N ARG A 169 5.41 8.40 4.17
CA ARG A 169 5.67 6.98 4.43
C ARG A 169 5.13 6.10 3.31
N ALA A 170 3.93 6.38 2.80
CA ALA A 170 3.32 5.63 1.72
C ALA A 170 4.19 5.64 0.46
N LEU A 171 4.73 6.80 0.09
CA LEU A 171 5.65 6.94 -1.04
C LEU A 171 6.99 6.22 -0.78
N ALA A 172 7.55 6.35 0.43
CA ALA A 172 8.84 5.73 0.78
C ALA A 172 8.81 4.20 0.86
N VAL A 173 7.65 3.57 1.09
CA VAL A 173 7.52 2.10 1.09
C VAL A 173 7.72 1.54 -0.31
N ASP A 174 7.18 2.18 -1.33
CA ASP A 174 7.35 1.75 -2.72
C ASP A 174 8.81 1.83 -3.18
N ASP A 175 9.49 2.90 -2.84
CA ASP A 175 10.91 3.08 -3.17
C ASP A 175 11.80 1.98 -2.55
N ARG A 176 11.47 1.55 -1.34
CA ARG A 176 12.22 0.49 -0.65
C ARG A 176 11.97 -0.91 -1.21
N THR A 177 10.83 -1.13 -1.84
CA THR A 177 10.48 -2.44 -2.41
C THR A 177 11.04 -2.66 -3.81
N ALA A 178 11.35 -1.59 -4.55
CA ALA A 178 11.95 -1.65 -5.88
C ALA A 178 13.31 -2.39 -5.89
N PRO A 179 14.30 -2.07 -5.03
CA PRO A 179 15.58 -2.79 -5.00
C PRO A 179 15.45 -4.23 -4.49
N ARG A 180 14.47 -4.54 -3.63
CA ARG A 180 14.22 -5.92 -3.19
C ARG A 180 13.67 -6.82 -4.30
N ARG A 181 12.89 -6.27 -5.24
CA ARG A 181 12.42 -7.01 -6.42
C ARG A 181 13.57 -7.36 -7.36
N LEU A 182 14.54 -6.46 -7.52
CA LEU A 182 15.78 -6.74 -8.24
C LEU A 182 16.62 -7.81 -7.53
N GLY A 183 16.77 -7.71 -6.20
CA GLY A 183 17.47 -8.72 -5.40
C GLY A 183 16.78 -10.09 -5.44
N ALA A 184 15.45 -10.14 -5.38
CA ALA A 184 14.69 -11.38 -5.50
C ALA A 184 14.78 -12.01 -6.89
N TRP A 185 14.95 -11.20 -7.95
CA TRP A 185 15.19 -11.69 -9.30
C TRP A 185 16.58 -12.32 -9.42
N LEU A 186 17.62 -11.72 -8.83
CA LEU A 186 18.98 -12.24 -8.82
C LEU A 186 19.15 -13.55 -8.04
N ILE A 187 18.25 -13.85 -7.09
CA ILE A 187 18.29 -15.10 -6.32
C ILE A 187 17.63 -16.26 -7.08
N ARG A 188 16.90 -16.00 -8.15
CA ARG A 188 16.29 -17.06 -8.96
C ARG A 188 17.36 -17.81 -9.75
N PRO A 189 17.35 -19.17 -9.72
CA PRO A 189 18.35 -19.96 -10.46
C PRO A 189 18.41 -19.61 -11.95
N GLU A 190 17.29 -19.20 -12.54
CA GLU A 190 17.22 -18.78 -13.94
C GLU A 190 18.03 -17.50 -14.23
N ALA A 191 18.14 -16.59 -13.25
CA ALA A 191 18.91 -15.35 -13.40
C ALA A 191 20.40 -15.63 -13.52
N TRP A 192 20.91 -16.62 -12.81
CA TRP A 192 22.32 -17.04 -12.88
C TRP A 192 22.63 -17.68 -14.23
N ILE A 193 21.70 -18.41 -14.84
CA ILE A 193 21.84 -18.97 -16.18
C ILE A 193 21.99 -17.84 -17.21
N VAL A 194 21.14 -16.80 -17.12
CA VAL A 194 21.22 -15.65 -18.04
C VAL A 194 22.53 -14.89 -17.87
N LEU A 195 22.98 -14.67 -16.64
CA LEU A 195 24.25 -14.01 -16.35
C LEU A 195 25.46 -14.84 -16.81
N ALA A 196 25.39 -16.14 -16.59
CA ALA A 196 26.44 -17.05 -17.05
C ALA A 196 26.53 -17.10 -18.60
N CYS A 197 25.40 -17.16 -19.29
CA CYS A 197 25.33 -17.09 -20.74
C CYS A 197 25.85 -15.77 -21.31
N ALA A 198 25.48 -14.64 -20.67
CA ALA A 198 25.99 -13.33 -21.08
C ALA A 198 27.50 -13.20 -20.85
N GLY A 199 28.01 -13.69 -19.71
CA GLY A 199 29.46 -13.71 -19.43
C GLY A 199 30.24 -14.58 -20.40
N PHE A 200 29.69 -15.74 -20.77
CA PHE A 200 30.32 -16.66 -21.75
C PHE A 200 30.34 -16.06 -23.16
N GLY A 201 29.26 -15.37 -23.56
CA GLY A 201 29.18 -14.68 -24.84
C GLY A 201 30.22 -13.56 -25.00
N VAL A 202 30.43 -12.76 -23.93
CA VAL A 202 31.47 -11.71 -23.91
C VAL A 202 32.87 -12.29 -23.98
N SER A 203 33.14 -13.40 -23.27
CA SER A 203 34.43 -14.09 -23.30
C SER A 203 34.72 -14.68 -24.67
N LEU A 204 33.74 -15.30 -25.33
CA LEU A 204 33.89 -15.86 -26.66
C LEU A 204 34.17 -14.78 -27.71
N ALA A 205 33.47 -13.63 -27.62
CA ALA A 205 33.70 -12.49 -28.50
C ALA A 205 35.12 -11.90 -28.34
N ALA A 206 35.59 -11.78 -27.09
CA ALA A 206 36.96 -11.31 -26.80
C ALA A 206 38.03 -12.25 -27.36
N VAL A 207 37.85 -13.57 -27.20
CA VAL A 207 38.78 -14.58 -27.76
C VAL A 207 38.79 -14.57 -29.29
N MET A 208 37.61 -14.40 -29.92
CA MET A 208 37.54 -14.30 -31.40
C MET A 208 38.20 -13.03 -31.93
N LEU A 209 38.06 -11.90 -31.21
CA LEU A 209 38.72 -10.65 -31.59
C LEU A 209 40.24 -10.72 -31.44
N LEU A 210 40.76 -11.39 -30.42
CA LEU A 210 42.19 -11.62 -30.23
C LEU A 210 42.76 -12.57 -31.32
N ALA A 211 42.07 -13.66 -31.63
CA ALA A 211 42.47 -14.61 -32.68
C ALA A 211 42.44 -13.96 -34.09
N ARG A 212 41.58 -12.98 -34.33
CA ARG A 212 41.61 -12.22 -35.61
C ARG A 212 42.79 -11.24 -35.68
N ARG A 213 43.21 -10.66 -34.57
CA ARG A 213 44.39 -9.79 -34.50
C ARG A 213 45.69 -10.53 -34.81
N ASP A 214 45.86 -11.74 -34.28
CA ASP A 214 47.06 -12.56 -34.54
C ASP A 214 47.18 -12.99 -36.02
N LYS A 215 46.04 -13.25 -36.70
CA LYS A 215 46.07 -13.56 -38.14
C LYS A 215 46.36 -12.34 -39.02
N ALA A 216 46.04 -11.14 -38.59
CA ALA A 216 46.32 -9.92 -39.33
C ALA A 216 47.78 -9.43 -39.17
N GLY A 217 48.50 -9.88 -38.13
CA GLY A 217 49.90 -9.54 -37.90
C GLY A 217 50.92 -10.46 -38.60
N SER A 218 50.48 -11.58 -39.23
CA SER A 218 51.34 -12.58 -39.85
C SER A 218 51.54 -12.42 -41.37
N THR A 219 51.03 -11.36 -41.97
CA THR A 219 51.24 -11.06 -43.40
C THR A 219 52.05 -9.78 -43.56
N ALA A 220 53.34 -9.82 -43.16
CA ALA A 220 54.35 -8.86 -43.64
C ALA A 220 55.14 -9.52 -44.80
N PRO A 221 55.25 -8.89 -45.98
CA PRO A 221 56.01 -9.40 -47.10
C PRO A 221 57.52 -9.22 -46.86
N GLN A 222 58.30 -10.25 -47.25
CA GLN A 222 59.72 -10.12 -47.40
C GLN A 222 60.02 -9.29 -48.65
#